data_1ab5578c201e28b14f7581246e07eb01
#
_entry.id   1ab5578c201e28b14f7581246e07eb01
#
_cell.length_a   1.000
_cell.length_b   1.000
_cell.length_c   1.000
_cell.angle_alpha   90.00
_cell.angle_beta   90.00
_cell.angle_gamma   90.00
#
_symmetry.space_group_name_H-M   'P 1'
#
loop_
_entity.id
_entity.type
_entity.pdbx_description
1 polymer ?
#
loop_
_entity_poly.entity_id
_entity_poly.type
_entity_poly.pdbx_seq_one_letter_code
_entity_poly.pdbx_strand_id
1 'polypeptide(L)'
;MKEETFKIAGTQHYLDNIKKLMHENADYLMDAHDIKDVFEEGDRIYQYTYDLKELNISLVPEPANKYDSNAVMVIINGIVVGYIKKGSCSHVKNLMKDANYKVFITDMGLGKFKVIWDGKVETNEVKPFIKIAIQTGERDNPQPVQQEAAPQIAQPEKQKKQSNAALITFLIIGVLFASSAPFFSLFAFIVAGILIYKRIKGKKP
;
A
#
# COMPACT_ATOMS: atom_id res chain seq x y z
N MET A 1 8.62 11.91 -23.93
CA MET A 1 8.34 11.12 -22.72
C MET A 1 9.04 9.78 -22.86
N LYS A 2 9.82 9.33 -21.87
CA LYS A 2 10.51 8.04 -21.86
C LYS A 2 9.87 7.16 -20.78
N GLU A 3 9.67 5.88 -21.08
CA GLU A 3 9.10 4.91 -20.14
C GLU A 3 10.05 3.72 -19.99
N GLU A 4 10.26 3.30 -18.75
CA GLU A 4 11.09 2.14 -18.42
C GLU A 4 10.40 1.24 -17.44
N THR A 5 10.40 -0.06 -17.68
CA THR A 5 9.71 -1.07 -16.83
C THR A 5 10.70 -1.79 -15.93
N PHE A 6 10.29 -2.00 -14.66
CA PHE A 6 11.08 -2.69 -13.65
C PHE A 6 10.25 -3.79 -12.97
N LYS A 7 10.87 -4.95 -12.76
CA LYS A 7 10.31 -6.01 -11.92
C LYS A 7 10.77 -5.82 -10.49
N ILE A 8 9.82 -5.86 -9.54
CA ILE A 8 10.10 -5.73 -8.11
C ILE A 8 10.73 -7.02 -7.58
N ALA A 9 11.76 -6.86 -6.76
CA ALA A 9 12.47 -7.97 -6.10
C ALA A 9 11.91 -8.19 -4.68
N GLY A 10 12.04 -9.42 -4.18
CA GLY A 10 11.68 -9.78 -2.81
C GLY A 10 10.18 -9.96 -2.56
N THR A 11 9.33 -9.88 -3.57
CA THR A 11 7.85 -10.00 -3.46
C THR A 11 7.39 -11.23 -2.69
N GLN A 12 8.15 -12.34 -2.75
CA GLN A 12 7.85 -13.56 -1.99
C GLN A 12 7.89 -13.37 -0.47
N HIS A 13 8.63 -12.38 0.04
CA HIS A 13 8.70 -12.06 1.47
C HIS A 13 7.56 -11.13 1.92
N TYR A 14 6.79 -10.58 0.97
CA TYR A 14 5.70 -9.64 1.19
C TYR A 14 4.35 -10.17 0.70
N LEU A 15 4.21 -11.50 0.61
CA LEU A 15 3.02 -12.16 0.06
C LEU A 15 1.73 -11.69 0.74
N ASP A 16 1.70 -11.63 2.08
CA ASP A 16 0.51 -11.20 2.82
C ASP A 16 0.18 -9.71 2.60
N ASN A 17 1.20 -8.89 2.37
CA ASN A 17 1.01 -7.48 2.02
C ASN A 17 0.43 -7.33 0.61
N ILE A 18 0.93 -8.11 -0.35
CA ILE A 18 0.43 -8.11 -1.73
C ILE A 18 -1.01 -8.61 -1.78
N LYS A 19 -1.36 -9.66 -1.03
CA LYS A 19 -2.73 -10.16 -0.93
C LYS A 19 -3.73 -9.11 -0.44
N LYS A 20 -3.33 -8.21 0.46
CA LYS A 20 -4.20 -7.11 0.94
C LYS A 20 -4.55 -6.09 -0.14
N LEU A 21 -3.79 -6.03 -1.23
CA LEU A 21 -4.00 -5.14 -2.37
C LEU A 21 -4.83 -5.78 -3.48
N MET A 22 -5.21 -7.04 -3.31
CA MET A 22 -5.89 -7.85 -4.33
C MET A 22 -7.20 -8.42 -3.76
N HIS A 23 -8.09 -8.78 -4.64
CA HIS A 23 -9.33 -9.49 -4.32
C HIS A 23 -9.48 -10.73 -5.21
N GLU A 24 -10.39 -11.63 -4.85
CA GLU A 24 -10.68 -12.82 -5.65
C GLU A 24 -11.25 -12.41 -7.01
N ASN A 25 -10.79 -13.08 -8.06
CA ASN A 25 -11.25 -12.84 -9.42
C ASN A 25 -12.42 -13.77 -9.74
N ALA A 26 -13.60 -13.20 -10.00
CA ALA A 26 -14.79 -13.97 -10.36
C ALA A 26 -14.60 -14.79 -11.63
N ASP A 27 -13.86 -14.27 -12.61
CA ASP A 27 -13.59 -14.97 -13.87
C ASP A 27 -12.79 -16.26 -13.67
N TYR A 28 -11.96 -16.30 -12.61
CA TYR A 28 -11.22 -17.53 -12.26
C TYR A 28 -12.14 -18.67 -11.82
N LEU A 29 -13.35 -18.37 -11.34
CA LEU A 29 -14.33 -19.36 -10.91
C LEU A 29 -15.14 -19.98 -12.07
N MET A 30 -15.07 -19.37 -13.26
CA MET A 30 -15.72 -19.90 -14.48
C MET A 30 -15.27 -21.32 -14.79
N ASP A 31 -16.14 -22.11 -15.37
CA ASP A 31 -15.78 -23.43 -15.88
C ASP A 31 -14.96 -23.36 -17.19
N ALA A 32 -14.50 -24.49 -17.69
CA ALA A 32 -13.63 -24.54 -18.85
C ALA A 32 -14.36 -24.16 -20.16
N HIS A 33 -15.67 -24.30 -20.22
CA HIS A 33 -16.48 -23.93 -21.39
C HIS A 33 -16.62 -22.40 -21.42
N ASP A 34 -17.09 -21.81 -20.32
CA ASP A 34 -17.29 -20.37 -20.21
C ASP A 34 -15.98 -19.59 -20.44
N ILE A 35 -14.86 -20.12 -19.94
CA ILE A 35 -13.53 -19.51 -20.16
C ILE A 35 -13.20 -19.44 -21.66
N LYS A 36 -13.46 -20.51 -22.42
CA LYS A 36 -13.17 -20.55 -23.86
C LYS A 36 -14.08 -19.64 -24.69
N ASP A 37 -15.27 -19.34 -24.17
CA ASP A 37 -16.22 -18.47 -24.85
C ASP A 37 -15.89 -16.98 -24.64
N VAL A 38 -15.19 -16.65 -23.55
CA VAL A 38 -14.92 -15.27 -23.13
C VAL A 38 -13.48 -14.81 -23.40
N PHE A 39 -12.51 -15.73 -23.30
CA PHE A 39 -11.08 -15.42 -23.35
C PHE A 39 -10.39 -16.03 -24.57
N GLU A 40 -9.32 -15.41 -25.01
CA GLU A 40 -8.53 -15.85 -26.16
C GLU A 40 -7.41 -16.82 -25.74
N GLU A 41 -6.85 -17.53 -26.74
CA GLU A 41 -5.71 -18.40 -26.54
C GLU A 41 -4.50 -17.63 -26.02
N GLY A 42 -3.91 -18.10 -24.92
CA GLY A 42 -2.78 -17.46 -24.26
C GLY A 42 -3.16 -16.49 -23.15
N ASP A 43 -4.43 -16.10 -23.04
CA ASP A 43 -4.91 -15.24 -21.94
C ASP A 43 -4.76 -15.95 -20.59
N ARG A 44 -4.35 -15.16 -19.59
CA ARG A 44 -4.16 -15.66 -18.22
C ARG A 44 -5.21 -15.08 -17.28
N ILE A 45 -6.03 -15.95 -16.74
CA ILE A 45 -7.07 -15.61 -15.77
C ILE A 45 -6.51 -15.94 -14.38
N TYR A 46 -6.04 -14.92 -13.66
CA TYR A 46 -5.46 -15.09 -12.33
C TYR A 46 -6.54 -15.29 -11.27
N GLN A 47 -6.23 -16.08 -10.23
CA GLN A 47 -7.09 -16.31 -9.07
C GLN A 47 -7.38 -15.01 -8.29
N TYR A 48 -6.42 -14.10 -8.29
CA TYR A 48 -6.55 -12.80 -7.65
C TYR A 48 -6.37 -11.70 -8.69
N THR A 49 -7.18 -10.65 -8.55
CA THR A 49 -7.12 -9.44 -9.39
C THR A 49 -7.02 -8.18 -8.54
N TYR A 50 -6.85 -7.03 -9.16
CA TYR A 50 -6.67 -5.74 -8.49
C TYR A 50 -7.26 -4.61 -9.34
N ASP A 51 -7.67 -3.51 -8.71
CA ASP A 51 -8.07 -2.29 -9.42
C ASP A 51 -6.89 -1.31 -9.45
N LEU A 52 -6.36 -1.07 -10.66
CA LEU A 52 -5.25 -0.12 -10.88
C LEU A 52 -5.57 1.29 -10.40
N LYS A 53 -6.84 1.73 -10.43
CA LYS A 53 -7.26 3.08 -10.01
C LYS A 53 -7.19 3.26 -8.49
N GLU A 54 -7.24 2.17 -7.73
CA GLU A 54 -7.17 2.17 -6.28
C GLU A 54 -5.75 2.04 -5.75
N LEU A 55 -4.76 1.80 -6.62
CA LEU A 55 -3.38 1.57 -6.24
C LEU A 55 -2.53 2.83 -6.38
N ASN A 56 -2.11 3.36 -5.24
CA ASN A 56 -1.13 4.45 -5.16
C ASN A 56 0.26 3.88 -4.85
N ILE A 57 1.20 4.07 -5.76
CA ILE A 57 2.57 3.56 -5.62
C ILE A 57 3.55 4.67 -5.34
N SER A 58 4.51 4.41 -4.45
CA SER A 58 5.66 5.28 -4.18
C SER A 58 6.96 4.49 -4.07
N LEU A 59 8.06 5.15 -4.46
CA LEU A 59 9.42 4.63 -4.37
C LEU A 59 10.16 5.42 -3.28
N VAL A 60 10.72 4.72 -2.29
CA VAL A 60 11.37 5.35 -1.13
C VAL A 60 12.82 4.87 -1.03
N PRO A 61 13.84 5.74 -1.27
CA PRO A 61 15.22 5.41 -0.98
C PRO A 61 15.42 5.10 0.51
N GLU A 62 16.14 4.02 0.82
CA GLU A 62 16.41 3.56 2.19
C GLU A 62 17.91 3.53 2.48
N PRO A 63 18.57 4.68 2.70
CA PRO A 63 20.03 4.75 2.90
C PRO A 63 20.48 4.07 4.20
N ALA A 64 19.59 3.89 5.16
CA ALA A 64 19.86 3.18 6.41
C ALA A 64 19.60 1.67 6.32
N ASN A 65 19.32 1.12 5.14
CA ASN A 65 19.12 -0.31 4.96
C ASN A 65 20.43 -1.06 5.24
N LYS A 66 20.38 -1.99 6.20
CA LYS A 66 21.56 -2.73 6.67
C LYS A 66 22.16 -3.71 5.65
N TYR A 67 21.40 -4.06 4.62
CA TYR A 67 21.84 -5.00 3.57
C TYR A 67 22.31 -4.28 2.30
N ASP A 68 21.72 -3.12 2.01
CA ASP A 68 22.05 -2.32 0.83
C ASP A 68 21.68 -0.85 1.06
N SER A 69 22.67 -0.01 1.36
CA SER A 69 22.46 1.44 1.51
C SER A 69 21.95 2.13 0.23
N ASN A 70 22.00 1.43 -0.90
CA ASN A 70 21.44 1.91 -2.15
C ASN A 70 20.01 1.44 -2.40
N ALA A 71 19.40 0.67 -1.50
CA ALA A 71 18.06 0.14 -1.66
C ALA A 71 17.02 1.21 -1.96
N VAL A 72 16.02 0.83 -2.76
CA VAL A 72 14.80 1.61 -3.01
C VAL A 72 13.61 0.71 -2.71
N MET A 73 12.89 1.04 -1.67
CA MET A 73 11.69 0.34 -1.21
C MET A 73 10.50 0.71 -2.10
N VAL A 74 9.64 -0.26 -2.38
CA VAL A 74 8.40 -0.09 -3.14
C VAL A 74 7.23 -0.21 -2.19
N ILE A 75 6.40 0.84 -2.14
CA ILE A 75 5.24 0.94 -1.28
C ILE A 75 4.00 1.13 -2.16
N ILE A 76 2.95 0.34 -1.90
CA ILE A 76 1.65 0.48 -2.54
C ILE A 76 0.61 0.68 -1.44
N ASN A 77 -0.19 1.75 -1.52
CA ASN A 77 -1.20 2.12 -0.51
C ASN A 77 -0.63 2.13 0.93
N GLY A 78 0.60 2.63 1.11
CA GLY A 78 1.28 2.65 2.40
C GLY A 78 1.86 1.30 2.86
N ILE A 79 1.78 0.25 2.05
CA ILE A 79 2.20 -1.11 2.37
C ILE A 79 3.46 -1.47 1.58
N VAL A 80 4.52 -1.93 2.25
CA VAL A 80 5.75 -2.39 1.58
C VAL A 80 5.48 -3.70 0.85
N VAL A 81 5.83 -3.75 -0.45
CA VAL A 81 5.60 -4.91 -1.31
C VAL A 81 6.88 -5.52 -1.89
N GLY A 82 8.02 -4.88 -1.66
CA GLY A 82 9.33 -5.32 -2.12
C GLY A 82 10.28 -4.17 -2.36
N TYR A 83 11.29 -4.43 -3.19
CA TYR A 83 12.36 -3.48 -3.50
C TYR A 83 12.67 -3.45 -5.00
N ILE A 84 13.22 -2.36 -5.48
CA ILE A 84 13.86 -2.31 -6.78
C ILE A 84 15.04 -3.30 -6.79
N LYS A 85 15.21 -4.04 -7.88
CA LYS A 85 16.36 -4.95 -8.03
C LYS A 85 17.67 -4.19 -7.83
N LYS A 86 18.59 -4.75 -7.03
CA LYS A 86 19.86 -4.11 -6.61
C LYS A 86 20.61 -3.44 -7.75
N GLY A 87 20.76 -4.10 -8.90
CA GLY A 87 21.45 -3.54 -10.08
C GLY A 87 20.74 -2.36 -10.75
N SER A 88 19.46 -2.10 -10.43
CA SER A 88 18.67 -1.00 -10.99
C SER A 88 18.46 0.17 -10.03
N CYS A 89 18.84 0.04 -8.75
CA CYS A 89 18.57 1.05 -7.73
C CYS A 89 19.15 2.43 -8.07
N SER A 90 20.43 2.48 -8.49
CA SER A 90 21.08 3.75 -8.86
C SER A 90 20.42 4.40 -10.08
N HIS A 91 20.02 3.59 -11.05
CA HIS A 91 19.32 4.07 -12.24
C HIS A 91 17.93 4.63 -11.87
N VAL A 92 17.14 3.87 -11.09
CA VAL A 92 15.83 4.33 -10.61
C VAL A 92 15.94 5.62 -9.82
N LYS A 93 16.92 5.73 -8.90
CA LYS A 93 17.16 6.98 -8.17
C LYS A 93 17.48 8.17 -9.08
N ASN A 94 18.13 7.94 -10.22
CA ASN A 94 18.36 8.99 -11.21
C ASN A 94 17.07 9.38 -11.93
N LEU A 95 16.21 8.42 -12.30
CA LEU A 95 14.90 8.71 -12.88
C LEU A 95 14.01 9.51 -11.91
N MET A 96 14.06 9.19 -10.61
CA MET A 96 13.31 9.91 -9.55
C MET A 96 13.74 11.38 -9.38
N LYS A 97 14.90 11.81 -9.92
CA LYS A 97 15.33 13.23 -9.90
C LYS A 97 14.61 14.08 -10.93
N ASP A 98 14.00 13.47 -11.93
CA ASP A 98 13.20 14.18 -12.92
C ASP A 98 11.96 14.79 -12.25
N ALA A 99 11.76 16.11 -12.40
CA ALA A 99 10.64 16.82 -11.80
C ALA A 99 9.26 16.31 -12.29
N ASN A 100 9.24 15.64 -13.44
CA ASN A 100 8.04 15.10 -14.08
C ASN A 100 7.95 13.57 -13.96
N TYR A 101 8.80 12.92 -13.11
CA TYR A 101 8.73 11.48 -13.01
C TYR A 101 7.35 11.02 -12.49
N LYS A 102 6.87 9.93 -13.06
CA LYS A 102 5.68 9.22 -12.59
C LYS A 102 6.02 7.75 -12.49
N VAL A 103 5.46 7.10 -11.49
CA VAL A 103 5.56 5.65 -11.31
C VAL A 103 4.14 5.07 -11.25
N PHE A 104 3.94 3.93 -11.92
CA PHE A 104 2.67 3.23 -11.92
C PHE A 104 2.88 1.72 -12.07
N ILE A 105 1.90 0.95 -11.64
CA ILE A 105 1.91 -0.50 -11.74
C ILE A 105 1.47 -0.87 -13.16
N THR A 106 2.26 -1.72 -13.82
CA THR A 106 1.90 -2.26 -15.14
C THR A 106 1.36 -3.67 -15.09
N ASP A 107 1.77 -4.44 -14.08
CA ASP A 107 1.33 -5.83 -13.94
C ASP A 107 1.61 -6.34 -12.51
N MET A 108 0.68 -7.12 -11.96
CA MET A 108 0.82 -7.74 -10.66
C MET A 108 0.06 -9.06 -10.63
N GLY A 109 0.66 -10.09 -10.05
CA GLY A 109 0.01 -11.39 -9.94
C GLY A 109 0.62 -12.28 -8.86
N LEU A 110 -0.19 -13.20 -8.38
CA LEU A 110 0.20 -14.23 -7.42
C LEU A 110 -0.75 -15.43 -7.48
N GLY A 111 -0.30 -16.57 -6.98
CA GLY A 111 -1.10 -17.77 -6.80
C GLY A 111 -1.38 -18.49 -8.11
N LYS A 112 -2.58 -19.06 -8.25
CA LYS A 112 -2.96 -19.85 -9.41
C LYS A 112 -3.49 -18.98 -10.55
N PHE A 113 -3.33 -19.43 -11.77
CA PHE A 113 -4.00 -18.87 -12.95
C PHE A 113 -4.41 -19.97 -13.90
N LYS A 114 -5.49 -19.72 -14.64
CA LYS A 114 -5.93 -20.54 -15.76
C LYS A 114 -5.43 -19.91 -17.06
N VAL A 115 -5.10 -20.74 -18.05
CA VAL A 115 -4.68 -20.30 -19.37
C VAL A 115 -5.28 -21.25 -20.41
N ILE A 116 -5.71 -20.70 -21.54
CA ILE A 116 -6.12 -21.49 -22.70
C ILE A 116 -4.86 -21.81 -23.52
N TRP A 117 -4.59 -23.10 -23.70
CA TRP A 117 -3.47 -23.56 -24.51
C TRP A 117 -3.88 -24.80 -25.31
N ASP A 118 -3.68 -24.76 -26.64
CA ASP A 118 -4.09 -25.82 -27.57
C ASP A 118 -5.56 -26.25 -27.36
N GLY A 119 -6.45 -25.25 -27.24
CA GLY A 119 -7.88 -25.43 -27.01
C GLY A 119 -8.25 -26.05 -25.65
N LYS A 120 -7.33 -26.16 -24.71
CA LYS A 120 -7.57 -26.67 -23.35
C LYS A 120 -7.33 -25.61 -22.30
N VAL A 121 -8.11 -25.65 -21.22
CA VAL A 121 -7.91 -24.80 -20.06
C VAL A 121 -7.00 -25.51 -19.07
N GLU A 122 -5.80 -24.98 -18.87
CA GLU A 122 -4.81 -25.50 -17.94
C GLU A 122 -4.72 -24.61 -16.71
N THR A 123 -4.49 -25.20 -15.54
CA THR A 123 -4.24 -24.44 -14.30
C THR A 123 -2.76 -24.52 -13.95
N ASN A 124 -2.16 -23.35 -13.80
CA ASN A 124 -0.76 -23.18 -13.46
C ASN A 124 -0.62 -22.32 -12.20
N GLU A 125 0.61 -22.16 -11.69
CA GLU A 125 0.90 -21.32 -10.54
C GLU A 125 2.02 -20.33 -10.86
N VAL A 126 1.91 -19.13 -10.33
CA VAL A 126 2.92 -18.08 -10.46
C VAL A 126 3.38 -17.61 -9.09
N LYS A 127 4.69 -17.40 -8.94
CA LYS A 127 5.25 -16.73 -7.77
C LYS A 127 4.81 -15.26 -7.75
N PRO A 128 4.60 -14.66 -6.56
CA PRO A 128 4.23 -13.25 -6.46
C PRO A 128 5.16 -12.38 -7.29
N PHE A 129 4.59 -11.53 -8.11
CA PHE A 129 5.35 -10.58 -8.90
C PHE A 129 4.62 -9.25 -9.02
N ILE A 130 5.39 -8.17 -9.14
CA ILE A 130 4.90 -6.83 -9.44
C ILE A 130 5.85 -6.25 -10.48
N LYS A 131 5.30 -5.64 -11.52
CA LYS A 131 6.00 -4.84 -12.50
C LYS A 131 5.51 -3.40 -12.41
N ILE A 132 6.44 -2.47 -12.49
CA ILE A 132 6.15 -1.05 -12.50
C ILE A 132 6.76 -0.41 -13.71
N ALA A 133 6.19 0.68 -14.17
CA ALA A 133 6.84 1.57 -15.12
C ALA A 133 7.14 2.92 -14.49
N ILE A 134 8.26 3.50 -14.88
CA ILE A 134 8.65 4.86 -14.52
C ILE A 134 8.68 5.67 -15.81
N GLN A 135 7.90 6.74 -15.86
CA GLN A 135 7.90 7.72 -16.96
C GLN A 135 8.66 8.97 -16.54
N THR A 136 9.46 9.51 -17.45
CA THR A 136 10.23 10.75 -17.31
C THR A 136 10.09 11.60 -18.55
N GLY A 137 10.45 12.90 -18.45
CA GLY A 137 10.47 13.85 -19.57
C GLY A 137 9.37 14.91 -19.53
N GLU A 138 9.41 15.86 -20.46
CA GLU A 138 8.52 17.01 -20.52
C GLU A 138 7.04 16.61 -20.61
N ARG A 139 6.22 17.30 -19.85
CA ARG A 139 4.74 17.28 -20.00
C ARG A 139 4.35 18.30 -21.06
N ASP A 140 3.53 17.90 -22.00
CA ASP A 140 2.92 18.80 -22.99
C ASP A 140 1.88 19.78 -22.38
N ASN A 141 1.78 19.90 -21.05
CA ASN A 141 1.07 21.00 -20.38
C ASN A 141 1.30 21.00 -18.86
N PRO A 142 1.79 22.11 -18.23
CA PRO A 142 2.00 22.14 -16.80
C PRO A 142 0.69 22.44 -16.05
N GLN A 143 0.04 21.41 -15.51
CA GLN A 143 -0.84 21.61 -14.35
C GLN A 143 0.00 21.53 -13.07
N PRO A 144 -0.12 22.47 -12.12
CA PRO A 144 0.60 22.39 -10.87
C PRO A 144 0.09 21.20 -10.04
N VAL A 145 0.86 20.13 -10.01
CA VAL A 145 0.62 19.06 -9.03
C VAL A 145 1.16 19.56 -7.69
N GLN A 146 0.25 19.81 -6.76
CA GLN A 146 0.63 19.92 -5.36
C GLN A 146 1.38 18.64 -4.98
N GLN A 147 2.66 18.77 -4.69
CA GLN A 147 3.43 17.74 -4.02
C GLN A 147 2.81 17.59 -2.63
N GLU A 148 1.95 16.61 -2.48
CA GLU A 148 1.58 16.12 -1.16
C GLU A 148 2.86 15.55 -0.54
N ALA A 149 3.32 16.17 0.52
CA ALA A 149 4.53 15.79 1.23
C ALA A 149 4.46 14.30 1.56
N ALA A 150 5.49 13.56 1.16
CA ALA A 150 5.62 12.15 1.50
C ALA A 150 5.36 11.97 3.01
N PRO A 151 4.50 11.04 3.41
CA PRO A 151 4.25 10.80 4.82
C PRO A 151 5.58 10.46 5.49
N GLN A 152 6.01 11.29 6.43
CA GLN A 152 7.14 10.98 7.29
C GLN A 152 6.79 9.71 8.05
N ILE A 153 7.39 8.60 7.67
CA ILE A 153 7.32 7.35 8.44
C ILE A 153 8.02 7.65 9.76
N ALA A 154 7.21 7.84 10.80
CA ALA A 154 7.72 7.98 12.16
C ALA A 154 8.60 6.77 12.47
N GLN A 155 9.88 7.02 12.75
CA GLN A 155 10.76 6.02 13.33
C GLN A 155 10.12 5.55 14.63
N PRO A 156 10.22 4.26 15.01
CA PRO A 156 9.70 3.79 16.28
C PRO A 156 10.45 4.49 17.41
N GLU A 157 9.82 5.53 17.95
CA GLU A 157 10.29 6.18 19.17
C GLU A 157 10.31 5.15 20.30
N LYS A 158 11.49 5.02 20.93
CA LYS A 158 11.62 4.29 22.20
C LYS A 158 10.56 4.83 23.16
N GLN A 159 9.67 3.96 23.61
CA GLN A 159 8.63 4.27 24.58
C GLN A 159 9.24 4.97 25.81
N LYS A 160 9.16 6.28 25.83
CA LYS A 160 9.30 7.06 27.06
C LYS A 160 8.01 6.87 27.86
N LYS A 161 8.14 6.34 29.06
CA LYS A 161 7.09 6.24 30.06
C LYS A 161 6.29 7.54 30.12
N GLN A 162 5.08 7.55 29.56
CA GLN A 162 4.17 8.69 29.61
C GLN A 162 3.75 8.90 31.06
N SER A 163 4.19 9.99 31.66
CA SER A 163 3.76 10.41 33.00
C SER A 163 2.28 10.81 32.94
N ASN A 164 1.52 10.49 33.99
CA ASN A 164 0.09 10.77 34.12
C ASN A 164 -0.28 12.27 34.14
N ALA A 165 0.66 13.17 33.90
CA ALA A 165 0.48 14.61 33.94
C ALA A 165 -0.51 15.15 32.86
N ALA A 166 -0.50 14.56 31.65
CA ALA A 166 -1.39 15.01 30.58
C ALA A 166 -2.87 14.71 30.84
N LEU A 167 -3.18 13.64 31.60
CA LEU A 167 -4.55 13.28 31.98
C LEU A 167 -5.15 14.28 33.00
N ILE A 168 -4.32 14.83 33.87
CA ILE A 168 -4.73 15.82 34.90
C ILE A 168 -5.04 17.15 34.24
N THR A 169 -4.29 17.56 33.22
CA THR A 169 -4.50 18.83 32.51
C THR A 169 -5.82 18.84 31.73
N PHE A 170 -6.22 17.75 31.11
CA PHE A 170 -7.52 17.64 30.41
C PHE A 170 -8.72 17.66 31.37
N LEU A 171 -8.58 17.12 32.58
CA LEU A 171 -9.62 17.17 33.62
C LEU A 171 -9.84 18.59 34.15
N ILE A 172 -8.78 19.36 34.33
CA ILE A 172 -8.85 20.76 34.81
C ILE A 172 -9.47 21.68 33.75
N ILE A 173 -9.13 21.51 32.45
CA ILE A 173 -9.72 22.28 31.35
C ILE A 173 -11.21 21.96 31.20
N GLY A 174 -11.62 20.69 31.36
CA GLY A 174 -13.03 20.27 31.30
C GLY A 174 -13.90 20.93 32.37
N VAL A 175 -13.37 21.14 33.59
CA VAL A 175 -14.09 21.76 34.68
C VAL A 175 -14.25 23.28 34.49
N LEU A 176 -13.27 23.95 33.85
CA LEU A 176 -13.33 25.40 33.59
C LEU A 176 -14.31 25.78 32.47
N PHE A 177 -14.61 24.87 31.52
CA PHE A 177 -15.60 25.09 30.47
C PHE A 177 -17.04 24.68 30.82
N ALA A 178 -17.25 24.00 31.94
CA ALA A 178 -18.58 23.55 32.36
C ALA A 178 -19.50 24.69 32.86
N SER A 179 -18.97 25.92 33.02
CA SER A 179 -19.74 27.04 33.52
C SER A 179 -20.44 27.89 32.43
N SER A 180 -20.22 27.63 31.14
CA SER A 180 -20.73 28.53 30.09
C SER A 180 -21.63 27.86 29.01
N ALA A 181 -21.83 26.52 28.99
CA ALA A 181 -22.78 25.91 28.06
C ALA A 181 -23.18 24.47 28.49
N PRO A 182 -24.42 24.21 28.87
CA PRO A 182 -24.88 22.92 29.42
C PRO A 182 -24.86 21.75 28.39
N PHE A 183 -24.78 22.04 27.10
CA PHE A 183 -24.81 21.00 26.07
C PHE A 183 -23.44 20.33 25.78
N PHE A 184 -22.34 20.96 26.10
CA PHE A 184 -21.00 20.40 25.87
C PHE A 184 -20.56 19.40 26.95
N SER A 185 -21.13 19.49 28.15
CA SER A 185 -20.78 18.59 29.26
C SER A 185 -21.26 17.15 29.02
N LEU A 186 -22.44 17.00 28.41
CA LEU A 186 -23.02 15.66 28.15
C LEU A 186 -22.18 14.86 27.12
N PHE A 187 -21.65 15.53 26.14
CA PHE A 187 -20.84 14.89 25.09
C PHE A 187 -19.48 14.41 25.63
N ALA A 188 -18.86 15.19 26.53
CA ALA A 188 -17.60 14.83 27.15
C ALA A 188 -17.73 13.59 28.07
N PHE A 189 -18.84 13.46 28.78
CA PHE A 189 -19.11 12.27 29.63
C PHE A 189 -19.37 11.01 28.81
N ILE A 190 -20.03 11.11 27.66
CA ILE A 190 -20.28 9.96 26.77
C ILE A 190 -18.97 9.44 26.20
N VAL A 191 -18.09 10.32 25.72
CA VAL A 191 -16.79 9.95 25.15
C VAL A 191 -15.88 9.33 26.22
N ALA A 192 -15.83 9.90 27.43
CA ALA A 192 -15.06 9.33 28.54
C ALA A 192 -15.59 7.96 28.96
N GLY A 193 -16.91 7.77 29.00
CA GLY A 193 -17.54 6.47 29.32
C GLY A 193 -17.18 5.37 28.31
N ILE A 194 -17.17 5.70 27.01
CA ILE A 194 -16.80 4.75 25.93
C ILE A 194 -15.33 4.35 26.05
N LEU A 195 -14.43 5.28 26.36
CA LEU A 195 -13.00 5.01 26.51
C LEU A 195 -12.71 4.12 27.74
N ILE A 196 -13.40 4.36 28.86
CA ILE A 196 -13.29 3.53 30.07
C ILE A 196 -13.83 2.13 29.81
N TYR A 197 -14.98 2.01 29.14
CA TYR A 197 -15.57 0.73 28.78
C TYR A 197 -14.68 -0.12 27.89
N LYS A 198 -14.07 0.46 26.86
CA LYS A 198 -13.09 -0.23 25.99
C LYS A 198 -11.84 -0.69 26.75
N ARG A 199 -11.37 0.10 27.73
CA ARG A 199 -10.20 -0.24 28.54
C ARG A 199 -10.46 -1.40 29.52
N ILE A 200 -11.67 -1.49 30.05
CA ILE A 200 -12.09 -2.60 30.96
C ILE A 200 -12.27 -3.89 30.13
N LYS A 201 -12.87 -3.82 28.95
CA LYS A 201 -13.14 -4.99 28.12
C LYS A 201 -11.88 -5.57 27.45
N GLY A 202 -10.83 -4.76 27.24
CA GLY A 202 -9.54 -5.19 26.71
C GLY A 202 -8.60 -5.85 27.73
N LYS A 203 -9.00 -5.96 29.00
CA LYS A 203 -8.24 -6.61 30.09
C LYS A 203 -8.94 -7.86 30.62
N LYS A 204 -9.44 -8.74 29.76
CA LYS A 204 -9.75 -10.12 30.19
C LYS A 204 -8.63 -11.05 29.75
N PRO A 205 -8.16 -11.91 30.68
CA PRO A 205 -7.07 -12.86 30.47
C PRO A 205 -7.41 -13.90 29.43
#